data_229702db4fbdaa6f9c3a5c7c3b19d4b1
#
_entry.id   229702db4fbdaa6f9c3a5c7c3b19d4b1
#
_cell.length_a   1.000
_cell.length_b   1.000
_cell.length_c   1.000
_cell.angle_alpha   90.00
_cell.angle_beta   90.00
_cell.angle_gamma   90.00
#
_symmetry.space_group_name_H-M   'P 1'
#
loop_
_entity.id
_entity.type
_entity.pdbx_description
1 polymer ?
#
loop_
_entity_poly.entity_id
_entity_poly.type
_entity_poly.pdbx_seq_one_letter_code
_entity_poly.pdbx_strand_id
1 'polypeptide(L)'
;MRALLLVGCLAVVAPLAPAPKRTVARRAALLGFSSAAVLAPAAARAEDLLEAAGKIVTVLKPLYGFEAPLQAGAYDRAAVRARIERDVRTSPVVVYSYTLSPFCTEAKALLAAQGARVTVIELGDEWVPGLLPAGGAAVRAELGAMTGQTSMPHVFIGGASIGGLASGTPGLKALLRDGSLRDKLKAAGAL
;
A
#
# COMPACT_ATOMS: atom_id res chain seq x y z
N MET A 1 -70.69 8.05 -2.21
CA MET A 1 -70.99 8.65 -3.54
C MET A 1 -69.79 9.45 -3.96
N ARG A 2 -69.43 9.30 -5.24
CA ARG A 2 -68.35 9.92 -6.04
C ARG A 2 -66.96 9.27 -5.92
N ALA A 3 -66.76 8.30 -6.85
CA ALA A 3 -65.48 7.81 -7.28
C ALA A 3 -64.79 8.88 -8.13
N LEU A 4 -63.50 9.10 -7.90
CA LEU A 4 -62.62 9.89 -8.76
C LEU A 4 -61.60 8.93 -9.40
N LEU A 5 -61.81 8.66 -10.67
CA LEU A 5 -60.90 7.94 -11.56
C LEU A 5 -59.68 8.85 -11.84
N LEU A 6 -58.50 8.46 -11.39
CA LEU A 6 -57.22 9.02 -11.87
C LEU A 6 -56.65 8.12 -12.94
N VAL A 7 -56.74 8.58 -14.16
CA VAL A 7 -56.11 7.99 -15.36
C VAL A 7 -54.61 8.23 -15.27
N GLY A 8 -53.85 7.18 -14.98
CA GLY A 8 -52.39 7.20 -15.00
C GLY A 8 -51.89 7.11 -16.44
N CYS A 9 -51.24 8.16 -16.88
CA CYS A 9 -50.51 8.20 -18.15
C CYS A 9 -49.22 7.39 -18.05
N LEU A 10 -49.23 6.16 -18.58
CA LEU A 10 -47.98 5.38 -18.73
C LEU A 10 -47.19 5.98 -19.91
N ALA A 11 -46.13 6.74 -19.56
CA ALA A 11 -45.13 7.11 -20.55
C ALA A 11 -44.22 5.89 -20.80
N VAL A 12 -44.38 5.27 -21.95
CA VAL A 12 -43.48 4.23 -22.46
C VAL A 12 -42.17 4.92 -22.84
N VAL A 13 -41.16 4.78 -22.00
CA VAL A 13 -39.78 5.18 -22.36
C VAL A 13 -39.19 4.10 -23.25
N ALA A 14 -39.07 4.38 -24.53
CA ALA A 14 -38.35 3.54 -25.46
C ALA A 14 -36.86 3.49 -25.08
N PRO A 15 -36.20 2.31 -25.11
CA PRO A 15 -34.78 2.24 -24.87
C PRO A 15 -34.00 2.97 -25.97
N LEU A 16 -33.17 3.95 -25.59
CA LEU A 16 -32.22 4.59 -26.50
C LEU A 16 -31.27 3.52 -27.04
N ALA A 17 -31.22 3.37 -28.35
CA ALA A 17 -30.25 2.55 -29.04
C ALA A 17 -28.82 3.05 -28.72
N PRO A 18 -27.84 2.16 -28.44
CA PRO A 18 -26.48 2.59 -28.18
C PRO A 18 -25.89 3.26 -29.41
N ALA A 19 -25.33 4.44 -29.24
CA ALA A 19 -24.64 5.18 -30.29
C ALA A 19 -23.52 4.32 -30.91
N PRO A 20 -23.30 4.38 -32.24
CA PRO A 20 -22.27 3.60 -32.90
C PRO A 20 -20.90 4.04 -32.35
N LYS A 21 -20.16 3.09 -31.78
CA LYS A 21 -18.77 3.28 -31.37
C LYS A 21 -17.97 3.61 -32.64
N ARG A 22 -17.72 4.90 -32.86
CA ARG A 22 -16.79 5.34 -33.90
C ARG A 22 -15.43 4.80 -33.50
N THR A 23 -14.97 3.79 -34.18
CA THR A 23 -13.65 3.20 -34.05
C THR A 23 -12.61 4.21 -34.49
N VAL A 24 -12.01 4.89 -33.49
CA VAL A 24 -10.81 5.73 -33.68
C VAL A 24 -9.61 4.88 -34.17
N ALA A 25 -9.74 3.57 -34.11
CA ALA A 25 -8.70 2.61 -34.50
C ALA A 25 -8.32 2.64 -36.01
N ARG A 26 -9.17 3.12 -36.91
CA ARG A 26 -8.86 3.09 -38.36
C ARG A 26 -7.92 4.21 -38.84
N ARG A 27 -7.71 5.29 -38.06
CA ARG A 27 -6.74 6.35 -38.43
C ARG A 27 -5.36 6.15 -37.85
N ALA A 28 -5.22 5.39 -36.79
CA ALA A 28 -3.91 5.09 -36.18
C ALA A 28 -3.10 4.06 -36.98
N ALA A 29 -3.80 3.19 -37.77
CA ALA A 29 -3.15 2.18 -38.60
C ALA A 29 -2.34 2.75 -39.78
N LEU A 30 -2.60 4.00 -40.15
CA LEU A 30 -1.90 4.64 -41.29
C LEU A 30 -0.59 5.36 -40.89
N LEU A 31 -0.30 5.51 -39.60
CA LEU A 31 0.93 6.16 -39.10
C LEU A 31 1.88 5.21 -38.40
N GLY A 32 1.60 3.91 -38.36
CA GLY A 32 2.58 2.90 -37.86
C GLY A 32 3.02 3.04 -36.40
N PHE A 33 2.40 3.90 -35.60
CA PHE A 33 2.70 4.06 -34.19
C PHE A 33 1.76 3.21 -33.35
N SER A 34 2.22 2.04 -32.94
CA SER A 34 1.57 1.24 -31.91
C SER A 34 1.63 1.98 -30.59
N SER A 35 0.48 2.45 -30.08
CA SER A 35 0.37 3.17 -28.80
C SER A 35 0.89 2.37 -27.59
N ALA A 36 1.05 1.07 -27.74
CA ALA A 36 1.63 0.20 -26.72
C ALA A 36 3.13 0.40 -26.52
N ALA A 37 3.86 0.81 -27.56
CA ALA A 37 5.32 0.97 -27.50
C ALA A 37 5.76 2.27 -26.79
N VAL A 38 4.86 3.25 -26.60
CA VAL A 38 5.19 4.55 -25.99
C VAL A 38 4.95 4.55 -24.47
N LEU A 39 4.05 3.70 -23.97
CA LEU A 39 3.72 3.63 -22.54
C LEU A 39 4.65 2.67 -21.74
N ALA A 40 5.19 1.65 -22.40
CA ALA A 40 6.10 0.69 -21.76
C ALA A 40 7.37 1.34 -21.15
N PRO A 41 8.07 2.28 -21.83
CA PRO A 41 9.27 2.89 -21.25
C PRO A 41 8.99 3.83 -20.08
N ALA A 42 7.79 4.38 -19.95
CA ALA A 42 7.44 5.26 -18.82
C ALA A 42 7.14 4.47 -17.54
N ALA A 43 6.47 3.33 -17.65
CA ALA A 43 6.21 2.44 -16.52
C ALA A 43 7.51 1.81 -16.00
N ALA A 44 8.38 1.32 -16.91
CA ALA A 44 9.69 0.78 -16.57
C ALA A 44 10.57 1.82 -15.85
N ARG A 45 10.56 3.08 -16.30
CA ARG A 45 11.28 4.17 -15.64
C ARG A 45 10.75 4.51 -14.25
N ALA A 46 9.44 4.40 -14.04
CA ALA A 46 8.84 4.62 -12.72
C ALA A 46 9.25 3.52 -11.73
N GLU A 47 9.32 2.27 -12.16
CA GLU A 47 9.80 1.15 -11.35
C GLU A 47 11.30 1.29 -11.03
N ASP A 48 12.12 1.67 -12.01
CA ASP A 48 13.55 1.91 -11.81
C ASP A 48 13.80 3.07 -10.83
N LEU A 49 13.02 4.15 -10.90
CA LEU A 49 13.10 5.28 -9.97
C LEU A 49 12.69 4.90 -8.55
N LEU A 50 11.64 4.08 -8.38
CA LEU A 50 11.23 3.58 -7.08
C LEU A 50 12.26 2.61 -6.49
N GLU A 51 12.87 1.76 -7.30
CA GLU A 51 13.96 0.89 -6.88
C GLU A 51 15.21 1.69 -6.50
N ALA A 52 15.57 2.70 -7.28
CA ALA A 52 16.67 3.61 -6.97
C ALA A 52 16.41 4.39 -5.67
N ALA A 53 15.20 4.89 -5.48
CA ALA A 53 14.80 5.55 -4.23
C ALA A 53 14.88 4.59 -3.03
N GLY A 54 14.48 3.32 -3.20
CA GLY A 54 14.62 2.29 -2.18
C GLY A 54 16.07 2.01 -1.79
N LYS A 55 16.99 2.03 -2.76
CA LYS A 55 18.44 1.88 -2.51
C LYS A 55 19.00 3.09 -1.76
N ILE A 56 18.62 4.31 -2.13
CA ILE A 56 19.02 5.55 -1.43
C ILE A 56 18.55 5.53 0.02
N VAL A 57 17.29 5.15 0.27
CA VAL A 57 16.75 4.99 1.63
C VAL A 57 17.54 3.95 2.42
N THR A 58 18.02 2.88 1.77
CA THR A 58 18.82 1.85 2.42
C THR A 58 20.21 2.36 2.82
N VAL A 59 20.84 3.18 2.00
CA VAL A 59 22.16 3.81 2.30
C VAL A 59 22.03 4.84 3.42
N LEU A 60 20.90 5.54 3.50
CA LEU A 60 20.61 6.53 4.56
C LEU A 60 20.06 5.92 5.86
N LYS A 61 19.90 4.58 5.93
CA LYS A 61 19.40 3.87 7.11
C LYS A 61 20.03 4.30 8.45
N PRO A 62 21.36 4.50 8.56
CA PRO A 62 21.96 4.92 9.82
C PRO A 62 21.42 6.26 10.33
N LEU A 63 21.18 7.21 9.41
CA LEU A 63 20.63 8.53 9.74
C LEU A 63 19.16 8.44 10.19
N TYR A 64 18.34 7.65 9.50
CA TYR A 64 16.92 7.46 9.87
C TYR A 64 16.76 6.65 11.16
N GLY A 65 17.69 5.74 11.46
CA GLY A 65 17.71 5.01 12.72
C GLY A 65 17.92 5.90 13.94
N PHE A 66 18.71 6.96 13.80
CA PHE A 66 18.98 7.91 14.85
C PHE A 66 17.86 8.95 15.02
N GLU A 67 17.19 9.33 13.95
CA GLU A 67 16.09 10.30 13.93
C GLU A 67 14.86 9.80 14.69
N ALA A 68 14.46 8.55 14.50
CA ALA A 68 13.22 8.01 15.07
C ALA A 68 13.16 8.06 16.60
N PRO A 69 14.21 7.69 17.36
CA PRO A 69 14.26 7.87 18.82
C PRO A 69 14.19 9.34 19.24
N LEU A 70 14.83 10.25 18.50
CA LEU A 70 14.79 11.68 18.81
C LEU A 70 13.39 12.26 18.64
N GLN A 71 12.70 11.90 17.58
CA GLN A 71 11.32 12.33 17.34
C GLN A 71 10.33 11.75 18.36
N ALA A 72 10.56 10.54 18.82
CA ALA A 72 9.71 9.88 19.81
C ALA A 72 9.80 10.54 21.19
N GLY A 73 10.93 11.15 21.51
CA GLY A 73 11.18 11.70 22.86
C GLY A 73 11.10 10.62 23.94
N ALA A 74 10.65 11.03 25.13
CA ALA A 74 10.42 10.08 26.23
C ALA A 74 9.06 9.39 26.05
N TYR A 75 9.06 8.05 26.02
CA TYR A 75 7.84 7.23 25.97
C TYR A 75 8.03 5.93 26.75
N ASP A 76 6.92 5.32 27.17
CA ASP A 76 6.94 4.00 27.81
C ASP A 76 7.20 2.91 26.75
N ARG A 77 8.45 2.50 26.65
CA ARG A 77 8.90 1.48 25.68
C ARG A 77 8.21 0.13 25.89
N ALA A 78 8.01 -0.27 27.15
CA ALA A 78 7.39 -1.55 27.47
C ALA A 78 5.92 -1.57 27.02
N ALA A 79 5.17 -0.49 27.28
CA ALA A 79 3.80 -0.38 26.84
C ALA A 79 3.66 -0.34 25.32
N VAL A 80 4.53 0.42 24.61
CA VAL A 80 4.51 0.49 23.15
C VAL A 80 4.86 -0.86 22.53
N ARG A 81 5.89 -1.53 23.04
CA ARG A 81 6.29 -2.88 22.59
C ARG A 81 5.18 -3.89 22.77
N ALA A 82 4.56 -3.94 23.96
CA ALA A 82 3.44 -4.84 24.24
C ALA A 82 2.24 -4.58 23.31
N ARG A 83 2.01 -3.32 22.92
CA ARG A 83 1.01 -2.96 21.91
C ARG A 83 1.37 -3.55 20.54
N ILE A 84 2.59 -3.31 20.04
CA ILE A 84 3.06 -3.84 18.74
C ILE A 84 2.94 -5.37 18.73
N GLU A 85 3.40 -6.04 19.77
CA GLU A 85 3.31 -7.50 19.88
C GLU A 85 1.87 -8.03 19.88
N ARG A 86 0.94 -7.32 20.51
CA ARG A 86 -0.49 -7.67 20.41
C ARG A 86 -1.00 -7.50 18.99
N ASP A 87 -0.73 -6.36 18.37
CA ASP A 87 -1.19 -6.04 17.02
C ASP A 87 -0.73 -7.11 16.03
N VAL A 88 0.54 -7.52 16.07
CA VAL A 88 1.08 -8.55 15.15
C VAL A 88 0.59 -9.97 15.45
N ARG A 89 0.08 -10.24 16.66
CA ARG A 89 -0.50 -11.55 16.99
C ARG A 89 -1.99 -11.65 16.63
N THR A 90 -2.68 -10.53 16.53
CA THR A 90 -4.14 -10.52 16.29
C THR A 90 -4.52 -10.67 14.83
N SER A 91 -3.59 -10.49 13.90
CA SER A 91 -3.86 -10.55 12.47
C SER A 91 -2.77 -11.32 11.71
N PRO A 92 -3.15 -12.10 10.69
CA PRO A 92 -2.21 -12.84 9.87
C PRO A 92 -1.23 -11.94 9.11
N VAL A 93 -1.65 -10.73 8.73
CA VAL A 93 -0.80 -9.71 8.13
C VAL A 93 -1.08 -8.36 8.77
N VAL A 94 -0.03 -7.70 9.25
CA VAL A 94 -0.10 -6.35 9.81
C VAL A 94 0.83 -5.43 9.05
N VAL A 95 0.33 -4.25 8.68
CA VAL A 95 1.10 -3.22 7.98
C VAL A 95 1.02 -1.93 8.80
N TYR A 96 2.15 -1.51 9.37
CA TYR A 96 2.31 -0.16 9.88
C TYR A 96 2.59 0.77 8.72
N SER A 97 1.85 1.86 8.61
CA SER A 97 1.76 2.67 7.41
C SER A 97 1.67 4.16 7.74
N TYR A 98 2.09 5.00 6.79
CA TYR A 98 1.72 6.40 6.73
C TYR A 98 0.73 6.62 5.59
N THR A 99 -0.35 7.35 5.84
CA THR A 99 -1.48 7.52 4.93
C THR A 99 -1.06 8.09 3.58
N LEU A 100 -0.21 9.11 3.57
CA LEU A 100 0.22 9.81 2.36
C LEU A 100 1.48 9.22 1.71
N SER A 101 2.06 8.16 2.27
CA SER A 101 3.28 7.56 1.71
C SER A 101 2.97 6.73 0.46
N PRO A 102 3.58 7.03 -0.69
CA PRO A 102 3.42 6.23 -1.90
C PRO A 102 3.91 4.80 -1.73
N PHE A 103 4.99 4.58 -0.95
CA PHE A 103 5.50 3.24 -0.65
C PHE A 103 4.52 2.42 0.19
N CYS A 104 3.83 3.06 1.15
CA CYS A 104 2.80 2.41 1.94
C CYS A 104 1.58 2.06 1.08
N THR A 105 1.17 2.96 0.21
CA THR A 105 0.06 2.73 -0.74
C THR A 105 0.37 1.55 -1.66
N GLU A 106 1.57 1.48 -2.21
CA GLU A 106 2.00 0.37 -3.07
C GLU A 106 2.04 -0.95 -2.30
N ALA A 107 2.57 -0.99 -1.08
CA ALA A 107 2.60 -2.20 -0.27
C ALA A 107 1.19 -2.73 0.04
N LYS A 108 0.26 -1.83 0.40
CA LYS A 108 -1.15 -2.18 0.61
C LYS A 108 -1.79 -2.74 -0.67
N ALA A 109 -1.53 -2.11 -1.83
CA ALA A 109 -2.03 -2.57 -3.11
C ALA A 109 -1.47 -3.95 -3.52
N LEU A 110 -0.18 -4.20 -3.30
CA LEU A 110 0.45 -5.50 -3.57
C LEU A 110 -0.17 -6.62 -2.72
N LEU A 111 -0.38 -6.39 -1.44
CA LEU A 111 -1.01 -7.38 -0.55
C LEU A 111 -2.48 -7.62 -0.92
N ALA A 112 -3.22 -6.57 -1.26
CA ALA A 112 -4.60 -6.67 -1.74
C ALA A 112 -4.69 -7.47 -3.04
N ALA A 113 -3.77 -7.25 -3.99
CA ALA A 113 -3.69 -8.00 -5.25
C ALA A 113 -3.43 -9.51 -5.03
N GLN A 114 -2.82 -9.89 -3.91
CA GLN A 114 -2.68 -11.30 -3.52
C GLN A 114 -3.94 -11.87 -2.85
N GLY A 115 -4.96 -11.05 -2.57
CA GLY A 115 -6.15 -11.43 -1.83
C GLY A 115 -5.92 -11.58 -0.33
N ALA A 116 -4.84 -11.00 0.21
CA ALA A 116 -4.47 -11.17 1.61
C ALA A 116 -5.39 -10.38 2.56
N ARG A 117 -5.76 -11.01 3.69
CA ARG A 117 -6.41 -10.34 4.81
C ARG A 117 -5.37 -9.54 5.59
N VAL A 118 -5.47 -8.21 5.51
CA VAL A 118 -4.48 -7.27 6.06
C VAL A 118 -5.11 -6.36 7.10
N THR A 119 -4.46 -6.22 8.25
CA THR A 119 -4.75 -5.15 9.20
C THR A 119 -3.75 -4.02 8.97
N VAL A 120 -4.26 -2.85 8.62
CA VAL A 120 -3.43 -1.64 8.43
C VAL A 120 -3.51 -0.78 9.68
N ILE A 121 -2.36 -0.38 10.20
CA ILE A 121 -2.23 0.54 11.34
C ILE A 121 -1.57 1.81 10.81
N GLU A 122 -2.39 2.85 10.62
CA GLU A 122 -1.90 4.16 10.20
C GLU A 122 -1.28 4.91 11.38
N LEU A 123 -0.04 5.31 11.23
CA LEU A 123 0.73 6.04 12.24
C LEU A 123 0.55 7.57 12.13
N GLY A 124 -0.07 8.04 11.05
CA GLY A 124 -0.34 9.43 10.75
C GLY A 124 -0.34 9.69 9.25
N ASP A 125 -0.57 10.95 8.87
CA ASP A 125 -0.65 11.34 7.47
C ASP A 125 0.72 11.55 6.82
N GLU A 126 1.76 11.64 7.61
CA GLU A 126 3.06 12.12 7.21
C GLU A 126 4.03 11.01 6.93
N TRP A 127 4.72 11.15 5.82
CA TRP A 127 5.89 10.38 5.45
C TRP A 127 7.16 11.26 5.41
N VAL A 128 7.00 12.58 5.61
CA VAL A 128 8.09 13.56 5.60
C VAL A 128 8.77 13.59 6.97
N PRO A 129 10.09 13.43 7.05
CA PRO A 129 10.83 13.55 8.30
C PRO A 129 10.57 14.89 9.01
N GLY A 130 10.30 14.87 10.30
CA GLY A 130 10.12 16.06 11.14
C GLY A 130 8.68 16.50 11.43
N LEU A 131 7.68 15.91 10.76
CA LEU A 131 6.28 16.31 10.89
C LEU A 131 5.40 15.20 11.50
N LEU A 132 5.89 14.41 12.45
CA LEU A 132 5.21 13.22 12.94
C LEU A 132 4.21 13.54 14.06
N PRO A 133 2.97 12.97 14.00
CA PRO A 133 2.07 12.95 15.14
C PRO A 133 2.70 12.21 16.32
N ALA A 134 2.52 12.70 17.54
CA ALA A 134 3.19 12.21 18.73
C ALA A 134 3.07 10.69 18.98
N GLY A 135 1.93 10.07 18.65
CA GLY A 135 1.74 8.64 18.85
C GLY A 135 2.46 7.74 17.81
N GLY A 136 2.67 8.22 16.60
CA GLY A 136 3.34 7.49 15.53
C GLY A 136 4.85 7.39 15.73
N ALA A 137 5.47 8.44 16.26
CA ALA A 137 6.90 8.49 16.48
C ALA A 137 7.40 7.43 17.47
N ALA A 138 6.70 7.22 18.59
CA ALA A 138 7.04 6.19 19.57
C ALA A 138 6.94 4.77 18.99
N VAL A 139 5.88 4.48 18.22
CA VAL A 139 5.71 3.18 17.54
C VAL A 139 6.81 2.97 16.50
N ARG A 140 7.14 3.99 15.71
CA ARG A 140 8.23 3.95 14.73
C ARG A 140 9.58 3.66 15.38
N ALA A 141 9.89 4.35 16.48
CA ALA A 141 11.14 4.15 17.23
C ALA A 141 11.22 2.73 17.82
N GLU A 142 10.13 2.22 18.39
CA GLU A 142 10.12 0.88 18.98
C GLU A 142 10.15 -0.21 17.91
N LEU A 143 9.48 -0.05 16.75
CA LEU A 143 9.65 -0.92 15.58
C LEU A 143 11.11 -0.97 15.14
N GLY A 144 11.79 0.18 15.09
CA GLY A 144 13.22 0.26 14.81
C GLY A 144 14.07 -0.52 15.81
N ALA A 145 13.77 -0.40 17.10
CA ALA A 145 14.46 -1.13 18.16
C ALA A 145 14.24 -2.65 18.10
N MET A 146 13.03 -3.08 17.70
CA MET A 146 12.65 -4.51 17.60
C MET A 146 13.21 -5.18 16.34
N THR A 147 13.30 -4.47 15.25
CA THR A 147 13.51 -5.07 13.91
C THR A 147 14.72 -4.51 13.16
N GLY A 148 15.32 -3.43 13.67
CA GLY A 148 16.39 -2.71 12.98
C GLY A 148 15.92 -1.84 11.82
N GLN A 149 14.61 -1.65 11.63
CA GLN A 149 14.05 -0.85 10.55
C GLN A 149 13.07 0.20 11.09
N THR A 150 13.35 1.48 10.80
CA THR A 150 12.48 2.62 11.15
C THR A 150 11.66 3.15 9.98
N SER A 151 11.92 2.65 8.76
CA SER A 151 11.20 3.09 7.55
C SER A 151 9.83 2.40 7.43
N MET A 152 8.84 3.14 6.88
CA MET A 152 7.51 2.63 6.56
C MET A 152 7.36 2.43 5.04
N PRO A 153 6.54 1.48 4.61
CA PRO A 153 5.72 0.57 5.41
C PRO A 153 6.58 -0.42 6.20
N HIS A 154 6.04 -0.92 7.33
CA HIS A 154 6.61 -2.05 8.06
C HIS A 154 5.60 -3.18 8.07
N VAL A 155 5.97 -4.32 7.49
CA VAL A 155 5.05 -5.43 7.23
C VAL A 155 5.42 -6.64 8.08
N PHE A 156 4.41 -7.20 8.74
CA PHE A 156 4.50 -8.48 9.46
C PHE A 156 3.59 -9.51 8.79
N ILE A 157 4.09 -10.71 8.61
CA ILE A 157 3.32 -11.87 8.11
C ILE A 157 3.49 -13.02 9.08
N GLY A 158 2.40 -13.53 9.63
CA GLY A 158 2.42 -14.58 10.64
C GLY A 158 3.20 -14.20 11.91
N GLY A 159 3.18 -12.92 12.30
CA GLY A 159 3.91 -12.40 13.45
C GLY A 159 5.39 -12.10 13.19
N ALA A 160 5.94 -12.47 12.04
CA ALA A 160 7.33 -12.23 11.68
C ALA A 160 7.48 -10.95 10.83
N SER A 161 8.42 -10.07 11.18
CA SER A 161 8.74 -8.91 10.34
C SER A 161 9.39 -9.36 9.04
N ILE A 162 8.86 -8.92 7.92
CA ILE A 162 9.47 -9.10 6.59
C ILE A 162 10.13 -7.81 6.08
N GLY A 163 10.07 -6.73 6.86
CA GLY A 163 10.58 -5.42 6.48
C GLY A 163 9.53 -4.55 5.82
N GLY A 164 9.94 -3.76 4.83
CA GLY A 164 9.08 -2.84 4.10
C GLY A 164 8.72 -3.30 2.70
N LEU A 165 8.45 -2.33 1.82
CA LEU A 165 8.14 -2.59 0.41
C LEU A 165 9.34 -3.18 -0.33
N ALA A 166 10.45 -2.44 -0.36
CA ALA A 166 11.70 -2.85 -1.02
C ALA A 166 12.87 -3.03 -0.03
N SER A 167 12.72 -2.53 1.19
CA SER A 167 13.73 -2.57 2.25
C SER A 167 13.39 -3.66 3.28
N GLY A 168 14.41 -4.16 3.96
CA GLY A 168 14.26 -5.17 5.00
C GLY A 168 14.71 -6.55 4.55
N THR A 169 14.37 -7.57 5.37
CA THR A 169 14.84 -8.93 5.14
C THR A 169 13.64 -9.86 5.07
N PRO A 170 13.19 -10.20 3.89
CA PRO A 170 13.71 -9.81 2.55
C PRO A 170 13.02 -8.59 1.92
N GLY A 171 11.92 -8.07 2.46
CA GLY A 171 11.05 -7.05 1.88
C GLY A 171 9.96 -7.64 0.96
N LEU A 172 8.85 -6.91 0.84
CA LEU A 172 7.65 -7.39 0.14
C LEU A 172 7.90 -7.64 -1.36
N LYS A 173 8.62 -6.72 -2.04
CA LYS A 173 8.95 -6.88 -3.46
C LYS A 173 9.88 -8.06 -3.74
N ALA A 174 10.80 -8.36 -2.83
CA ALA A 174 11.67 -9.52 -2.98
C ALA A 174 10.88 -10.83 -2.89
N LEU A 175 10.00 -10.95 -1.89
CA LEU A 175 9.12 -12.12 -1.74
C LEU A 175 8.15 -12.29 -2.91
N LEU A 176 7.73 -11.18 -3.54
CA LEU A 176 6.89 -11.25 -4.72
C LEU A 176 7.68 -11.76 -5.94
N ARG A 177 8.91 -11.26 -6.12
CA ARG A 177 9.78 -11.64 -7.26
C ARG A 177 10.23 -13.11 -7.20
N ASP A 178 10.52 -13.64 -6.01
CA ASP A 178 10.92 -15.04 -5.83
C ASP A 178 9.72 -15.99 -5.71
N GLY A 179 8.50 -15.47 -5.74
CA GLY A 179 7.26 -16.25 -5.67
C GLY A 179 6.87 -16.74 -4.27
N SER A 180 7.68 -16.49 -3.24
CA SER A 180 7.46 -17.01 -1.88
C SER A 180 6.41 -16.24 -1.08
N LEU A 181 6.00 -15.05 -1.55
CA LEU A 181 5.00 -14.22 -0.85
C LEU A 181 3.69 -14.97 -0.63
N ARG A 182 3.18 -15.63 -1.68
CA ARG A 182 1.90 -16.34 -1.61
C ARG A 182 1.93 -17.49 -0.60
N ASP A 183 3.04 -18.22 -0.55
CA ASP A 183 3.19 -19.35 0.40
C ASP A 183 3.30 -18.85 1.84
N LYS A 184 4.02 -17.75 2.08
CA LYS A 184 4.04 -17.09 3.40
C LYS A 184 2.66 -16.59 3.83
N LEU A 185 1.87 -16.01 2.92
CA LEU A 185 0.51 -15.56 3.20
C LEU A 185 -0.41 -16.73 3.54
N LYS A 186 -0.32 -17.86 2.80
CA LYS A 186 -1.05 -19.09 3.11
C LYS A 186 -0.67 -19.65 4.46
N ALA A 187 0.63 -19.79 4.73
CA ALA A 187 1.14 -20.31 6.00
C ALA A 187 0.68 -19.46 7.21
N ALA A 188 0.55 -18.16 7.02
CA ALA A 188 0.01 -17.23 8.03
C ALA A 188 -1.54 -17.27 8.13
N GLY A 189 -2.23 -18.00 7.25
CA GLY A 189 -3.67 -18.01 7.18
C GLY A 189 -4.28 -16.71 6.67
N ALA A 190 -3.56 -15.98 5.84
CA ALA A 190 -3.98 -14.68 5.31
C ALA A 190 -4.82 -14.78 4.02
N LEU A 191 -4.77 -15.93 3.35
CA LEU A 191 -5.51 -16.21 2.11
C LEU A 191 -6.71 -17.09 2.35
#